data_b9435283dd5e636c302b86f8e8d490d7
#
_entry.id   b9435283dd5e636c302b86f8e8d490d7
#
_cell.length_a   1.000
_cell.length_b   1.000
_cell.length_c   1.000
_cell.angle_alpha   90.00
_cell.angle_beta   90.00
_cell.angle_gamma   90.00
#
_symmetry.space_group_name_H-M   'P 1'
#
loop_
_entity.id
_entity.type
_entity.pdbx_description
1 polymer ?
#
loop_
_entity_poly.entity_id
_entity_poly.type
_entity_poly.pdbx_seq_one_letter_code
_entity_poly.pdbx_strand_id
1 'polypeptide(L)'
;MSPKFNLLNLIYGCWLFCLLIPIFKLNCFGEESFNINLTRELKQGNFLIGLKQYLGAENDGLLERKNITFTTKNDFLELNSFNGVKHKSKKINIVFKKIALKTPLKVERLVFGPFASYESAQRKAENLREKGYEAQVAYPKDWEVWIPVDQKLPDKKFNYKLFEKSYDSKIIPFLVNEYSHQKLLGPIFISSSEEIIIDGINYGKKFYLAKDAYGTWTLIQKIQFDDYLKGVLPYEIGSNSPLEALKAQAVIARTWALYNSERFNIDQYHLCTNTQCQVYKPPKLKY
;
A
#
# COMPACT_ATOMS: atom_id res chain seq x y z
N MET A 1 -2.11 -13.71 77.60
CA MET A 1 -2.20 -12.31 77.09
C MET A 1 -1.67 -12.31 75.68
N SER A 2 -2.56 -12.26 74.74
CA SER A 2 -2.31 -12.23 73.28
C SER A 2 -2.45 -10.82 72.79
N PRO A 3 -1.63 -10.33 71.86
CA PRO A 3 -2.04 -9.21 70.99
C PRO A 3 -2.37 -9.73 69.57
N LYS A 4 -3.51 -9.27 69.15
CA LYS A 4 -4.10 -9.44 67.81
C LYS A 4 -3.24 -8.75 66.76
N PHE A 5 -2.86 -9.47 65.72
CA PHE A 5 -2.35 -8.89 64.51
C PHE A 5 -3.49 -8.62 63.53
N ASN A 6 -3.70 -7.35 63.20
CA ASN A 6 -4.59 -6.91 62.15
C ASN A 6 -3.93 -7.11 60.79
N LEU A 7 -4.61 -7.84 59.92
CA LEU A 7 -4.26 -7.98 58.51
C LEU A 7 -4.84 -6.74 57.77
N LEU A 8 -4.02 -5.80 57.41
CA LEU A 8 -4.39 -4.72 56.50
C LEU A 8 -3.86 -5.03 55.11
N ASN A 9 -4.80 -5.16 54.23
CA ASN A 9 -4.76 -5.17 52.76
C ASN A 9 -3.52 -4.54 52.13
N LEU A 10 -2.74 -5.36 51.41
CA LEU A 10 -1.88 -4.92 50.34
C LEU A 10 -2.53 -5.34 49.01
N ILE A 11 -3.34 -4.44 48.47
CA ILE A 11 -3.79 -4.51 47.08
C ILE A 11 -2.64 -4.00 46.25
N TYR A 12 -1.82 -4.91 45.72
CA TYR A 12 -0.91 -4.57 44.60
C TYR A 12 -1.73 -4.45 43.34
N GLY A 13 -2.04 -3.23 42.99
CA GLY A 13 -2.56 -2.88 41.67
C GLY A 13 -1.48 -3.17 40.62
N CYS A 14 -1.68 -4.27 39.90
CA CYS A 14 -0.94 -4.59 38.71
C CYS A 14 -1.32 -3.57 37.61
N TRP A 15 -0.53 -2.50 37.51
CA TRP A 15 -0.62 -1.58 36.35
C TRP A 15 -0.05 -2.31 35.15
N LEU A 16 -0.94 -2.98 34.40
CA LEU A 16 -0.68 -3.37 33.03
C LEU A 16 -0.53 -2.07 32.22
N PHE A 17 0.70 -1.65 32.00
CA PHE A 17 1.05 -0.73 30.93
C PHE A 17 0.80 -1.47 29.62
N CYS A 18 -0.44 -1.45 29.14
CA CYS A 18 -0.72 -1.62 27.72
C CYS A 18 -0.04 -0.47 27.00
N LEU A 19 1.16 -0.71 26.48
CA LEU A 19 1.76 0.09 25.42
C LEU A 19 0.83 0.01 24.20
N LEU A 20 -0.21 0.83 24.21
CA LEU A 20 -0.93 1.23 23.02
C LEU A 20 0.06 2.05 22.19
N ILE A 21 0.78 1.36 21.31
CA ILE A 21 1.46 2.01 20.19
C ILE A 21 0.32 2.65 19.39
N PRO A 22 0.21 3.98 19.35
CA PRO A 22 -0.75 4.61 18.48
C PRO A 22 -0.34 4.26 17.05
N ILE A 23 -1.13 3.42 16.39
CA ILE A 23 -1.04 3.23 14.93
C ILE A 23 -1.52 4.55 14.35
N PHE A 24 -0.59 5.49 14.18
CA PHE A 24 -0.90 6.78 13.60
C PHE A 24 -1.29 6.59 12.14
N LYS A 25 -2.56 6.81 11.90
CA LYS A 25 -3.15 6.91 10.58
C LYS A 25 -2.83 8.28 10.01
N LEU A 26 -1.87 8.37 9.10
CA LEU A 26 -1.84 9.48 8.15
C LEU A 26 -3.03 9.32 7.21
N ASN A 27 -4.24 9.49 7.75
CA ASN A 27 -5.47 9.52 6.95
C ASN A 27 -5.59 10.89 6.29
N CYS A 28 -4.90 11.08 5.17
CA CYS A 28 -5.07 12.27 4.34
C CYS A 28 -6.51 12.48 3.87
N PHE A 29 -7.44 11.55 4.13
CA PHE A 29 -8.80 11.61 3.59
C PHE A 29 -9.84 11.00 4.55
N GLY A 30 -9.99 11.51 5.73
CA GLY A 30 -11.13 11.47 6.65
C GLY A 30 -12.17 10.32 6.64
N GLU A 31 -11.84 9.13 6.18
CA GLU A 31 -12.66 7.92 6.31
C GLU A 31 -11.85 6.85 7.04
N GLU A 32 -12.51 6.03 7.88
CA GLU A 32 -11.88 4.85 8.47
C GLU A 32 -11.37 3.95 7.33
N SER A 33 -10.09 4.06 7.01
CA SER A 33 -9.43 3.15 6.09
C SER A 33 -8.71 2.11 6.90
N PHE A 34 -9.09 0.87 6.71
CA PHE A 34 -8.30 -0.26 7.21
C PHE A 34 -7.03 -0.35 6.35
N ASN A 35 -5.87 -0.24 6.99
CA ASN A 35 -4.60 -0.39 6.29
C ASN A 35 -4.23 -1.87 6.16
N ILE A 36 -3.65 -2.24 5.02
CA ILE A 36 -3.09 -3.58 4.83
C ILE A 36 -1.89 -3.74 5.77
N ASN A 37 -1.85 -4.82 6.53
CA ASN A 37 -0.73 -5.09 7.43
C ASN A 37 0.43 -5.72 6.63
N LEU A 38 1.31 -4.88 6.08
CA LEU A 38 2.44 -5.27 5.25
C LEU A 38 3.40 -6.24 5.96
N THR A 39 3.72 -5.96 7.23
CA THR A 39 4.60 -6.82 8.04
C THR A 39 4.01 -8.22 8.21
N ARG A 40 2.69 -8.33 8.42
CA ARG A 40 2.01 -9.63 8.51
C ARG A 40 2.10 -10.39 7.21
N GLU A 41 1.84 -9.71 6.09
CA GLU A 41 1.90 -10.33 4.76
C GLU A 41 3.31 -10.87 4.48
N LEU A 42 4.33 -10.09 4.77
CA LEU A 42 5.73 -10.49 4.60
C LEU A 42 6.10 -11.71 5.48
N LYS A 43 5.68 -11.71 6.75
CA LYS A 43 5.88 -12.86 7.67
C LYS A 43 5.18 -14.13 7.19
N GLN A 44 4.12 -14.01 6.42
CA GLN A 44 3.41 -15.15 5.79
C GLN A 44 4.02 -15.56 4.44
N GLY A 45 5.17 -15.00 4.05
CA GLY A 45 5.83 -15.25 2.77
C GLY A 45 5.16 -14.57 1.58
N ASN A 46 4.23 -13.66 1.81
CA ASN A 46 3.57 -12.90 0.76
C ASN A 46 4.29 -11.58 0.49
N PHE A 47 4.47 -11.28 -0.78
CA PHE A 47 4.89 -9.98 -1.27
C PHE A 47 3.68 -9.23 -1.85
N LEU A 48 3.62 -7.93 -1.62
CA LEU A 48 2.59 -7.05 -2.16
C LEU A 48 3.24 -6.15 -3.20
N ILE A 49 2.81 -6.28 -4.46
CA ILE A 49 3.38 -5.58 -5.61
C ILE A 49 2.36 -4.60 -6.17
N GLY A 50 2.70 -3.32 -6.17
CA GLY A 50 1.88 -2.27 -6.79
C GLY A 50 1.93 -2.36 -8.31
N LEU A 51 0.91 -2.99 -8.92
CA LEU A 51 0.85 -3.23 -10.37
C LEU A 51 0.42 -2.00 -11.15
N LYS A 52 -0.63 -1.33 -10.69
CA LYS A 52 -1.20 -0.14 -11.34
C LYS A 52 -1.45 0.91 -10.27
N GLN A 53 -0.69 1.96 -10.35
CA GLN A 53 -0.73 3.11 -9.45
C GLN A 53 -1.59 4.23 -10.03
N TYR A 54 -2.03 5.15 -9.16
CA TYR A 54 -2.74 6.37 -9.53
C TYR A 54 -4.05 6.11 -10.31
N LEU A 55 -4.77 5.02 -9.98
CA LEU A 55 -6.08 4.74 -10.56
C LEU A 55 -7.08 5.80 -10.13
N GLY A 56 -7.77 6.40 -11.11
CA GLY A 56 -8.67 7.54 -10.90
C GLY A 56 -7.95 8.88 -10.73
N ALA A 57 -6.64 8.97 -11.02
CA ALA A 57 -5.94 10.25 -11.06
C ALA A 57 -6.60 11.20 -12.06
N GLU A 58 -6.55 12.49 -11.77
CA GLU A 58 -7.07 13.55 -12.62
C GLU A 58 -5.91 14.25 -13.32
N ASN A 59 -6.03 14.38 -14.65
CA ASN A 59 -5.15 15.18 -15.46
C ASN A 59 -6.02 16.12 -16.32
N ASP A 60 -5.77 17.43 -16.26
CA ASP A 60 -6.51 18.48 -16.96
C ASP A 60 -8.05 18.39 -16.77
N GLY A 61 -8.51 18.05 -15.57
CA GLY A 61 -9.93 17.91 -15.24
C GLY A 61 -10.57 16.60 -15.69
N LEU A 62 -9.83 15.72 -16.36
CA LEU A 62 -10.30 14.40 -16.79
C LEU A 62 -9.70 13.31 -15.94
N LEU A 63 -10.54 12.35 -15.51
CA LEU A 63 -10.06 11.17 -14.81
C LEU A 63 -9.32 10.25 -15.77
N GLU A 64 -8.04 10.02 -15.48
CA GLU A 64 -7.26 8.98 -16.11
C GLU A 64 -7.55 7.61 -15.46
N ARG A 65 -7.42 6.53 -16.26
CA ARG A 65 -7.62 5.16 -15.78
C ARG A 65 -8.92 5.00 -14.97
N LYS A 66 -10.03 5.43 -15.60
CA LYS A 66 -11.37 5.50 -14.98
C LYS A 66 -11.94 4.16 -14.56
N ASN A 67 -11.42 3.06 -15.10
CA ASN A 67 -11.95 1.72 -14.83
C ASN A 67 -10.84 0.67 -14.80
N ILE A 68 -11.16 -0.45 -14.19
CA ILE A 68 -10.38 -1.67 -14.25
C ILE A 68 -11.32 -2.87 -14.33
N THR A 69 -11.01 -3.79 -15.22
CA THR A 69 -11.81 -4.99 -15.44
C THR A 69 -10.99 -6.23 -15.12
N PHE A 70 -11.57 -7.10 -14.31
CA PHE A 70 -11.04 -8.41 -13.96
C PHE A 70 -11.89 -9.48 -14.62
N THR A 71 -11.26 -10.48 -15.20
CA THR A 71 -11.94 -11.64 -15.78
C THR A 71 -11.20 -12.94 -15.44
N THR A 72 -11.89 -14.05 -15.48
CA THR A 72 -11.34 -15.41 -15.38
C THR A 72 -11.80 -16.24 -16.59
N LYS A 73 -11.11 -17.34 -16.88
CA LYS A 73 -11.49 -18.22 -17.99
C LYS A 73 -12.64 -19.14 -17.60
N ASN A 74 -12.48 -19.90 -16.53
CA ASN A 74 -13.40 -20.99 -16.16
C ASN A 74 -14.05 -20.79 -14.80
N ASP A 75 -13.40 -20.12 -13.88
CA ASP A 75 -13.82 -19.95 -12.48
C ASP A 75 -14.51 -18.58 -12.23
N PHE A 76 -14.83 -18.32 -11.00
CA PHE A 76 -15.41 -17.06 -10.55
C PHE A 76 -14.37 -16.21 -9.82
N LEU A 77 -14.54 -14.92 -9.99
CA LEU A 77 -13.92 -13.88 -9.15
C LEU A 77 -14.77 -13.70 -7.90
N GLU A 78 -14.12 -13.55 -6.76
CA GLU A 78 -14.74 -13.15 -5.51
C GLU A 78 -14.20 -11.79 -5.09
N LEU A 79 -15.12 -10.83 -4.92
CA LEU A 79 -14.82 -9.49 -4.41
C LEU A 79 -15.37 -9.34 -3.00
N ASN A 80 -14.56 -8.83 -2.09
CA ASN A 80 -14.94 -8.46 -0.74
C ASN A 80 -14.39 -7.07 -0.44
N SER A 81 -15.25 -6.11 -0.12
CA SER A 81 -14.85 -4.76 0.25
C SER A 81 -14.99 -4.50 1.75
N PHE A 82 -14.31 -3.49 2.25
CA PHE A 82 -14.33 -3.13 3.66
C PHE A 82 -15.76 -2.78 4.17
N ASN A 83 -16.59 -2.18 3.34
CA ASN A 83 -18.00 -1.87 3.68
C ASN A 83 -18.95 -3.06 3.53
N GLY A 84 -18.43 -4.28 3.45
CA GLY A 84 -19.24 -5.50 3.44
C GLY A 84 -19.86 -5.88 2.10
N VAL A 85 -19.58 -5.15 1.01
CA VAL A 85 -20.02 -5.55 -0.33
C VAL A 85 -19.28 -6.82 -0.72
N LYS A 86 -20.04 -7.87 -1.03
CA LYS A 86 -19.54 -9.16 -1.55
C LYS A 86 -20.11 -9.39 -2.94
N HIS A 87 -19.28 -9.82 -3.87
CA HIS A 87 -19.74 -10.10 -5.23
C HIS A 87 -18.96 -11.28 -5.80
N LYS A 88 -19.68 -12.14 -6.54
CA LYS A 88 -19.08 -13.29 -7.23
C LYS A 88 -19.52 -13.29 -8.68
N SER A 89 -18.58 -13.27 -9.61
CA SER A 89 -18.85 -13.21 -11.06
C SER A 89 -17.64 -13.64 -11.86
N LYS A 90 -17.81 -14.05 -13.12
CA LYS A 90 -16.71 -14.30 -14.07
C LYS A 90 -16.06 -13.01 -14.56
N LYS A 91 -16.74 -11.86 -14.40
CA LYS A 91 -16.25 -10.54 -14.78
C LYS A 91 -16.62 -9.53 -13.71
N ILE A 92 -15.65 -8.79 -13.22
CA ILE A 92 -15.82 -7.68 -12.28
C ILE A 92 -15.31 -6.41 -12.95
N ASN A 93 -16.16 -5.39 -13.03
CA ASN A 93 -15.78 -4.07 -13.52
C ASN A 93 -15.87 -3.05 -12.38
N ILE A 94 -14.76 -2.38 -12.10
CA ILE A 94 -14.67 -1.32 -11.09
C ILE A 94 -14.43 0.00 -11.82
N VAL A 95 -15.29 0.98 -11.55
CA VAL A 95 -15.20 2.33 -12.13
C VAL A 95 -14.89 3.33 -11.02
N PHE A 96 -13.89 4.16 -11.24
CA PHE A 96 -13.53 5.25 -10.33
C PHE A 96 -14.34 6.50 -10.67
N LYS A 97 -15.00 7.06 -9.67
CA LYS A 97 -15.80 8.29 -9.82
C LYS A 97 -15.32 9.37 -8.88
N LYS A 98 -15.29 10.60 -9.38
CA LYS A 98 -15.06 11.80 -8.57
C LYS A 98 -16.36 12.17 -7.87
N ILE A 99 -16.36 12.17 -6.55
CA ILE A 99 -17.53 12.47 -5.71
C ILE A 99 -17.25 13.73 -4.91
N ALA A 100 -18.14 14.73 -5.06
CA ALA A 100 -18.04 15.97 -4.31
C ALA A 100 -18.14 15.73 -2.79
N LEU A 101 -17.36 16.47 -2.04
CA LEU A 101 -17.39 16.49 -0.58
C LEU A 101 -18.35 17.58 -0.11
N LYS A 102 -19.10 17.31 0.96
CA LYS A 102 -19.94 18.33 1.60
C LYS A 102 -19.11 19.47 2.20
N THR A 103 -17.95 19.13 2.73
CA THR A 103 -16.97 20.06 3.27
C THR A 103 -15.63 19.75 2.63
N PRO A 104 -14.91 20.74 2.10
CA PRO A 104 -13.59 20.53 1.53
C PRO A 104 -12.64 19.90 2.56
N LEU A 105 -11.83 18.97 2.10
CA LEU A 105 -10.80 18.31 2.90
C LEU A 105 -9.49 19.05 2.76
N LYS A 106 -9.01 19.64 3.82
CA LYS A 106 -7.69 20.26 3.88
C LYS A 106 -6.63 19.21 4.22
N VAL A 107 -5.59 19.13 3.38
CA VAL A 107 -4.44 18.25 3.58
C VAL A 107 -3.21 19.13 3.75
N GLU A 108 -2.55 18.97 4.89
CA GLU A 108 -1.34 19.73 5.24
C GLU A 108 -0.24 18.76 5.67
N ARG A 109 0.99 19.03 5.24
CA ARG A 109 2.18 18.27 5.64
C ARG A 109 3.45 19.06 5.38
N LEU A 110 4.51 18.75 6.14
CA LEU A 110 5.85 19.24 5.84
C LEU A 110 6.51 18.28 4.87
N VAL A 111 7.09 18.81 3.80
CA VAL A 111 7.72 18.06 2.72
C VAL A 111 9.19 18.39 2.64
N PHE A 112 10.03 17.37 2.76
CA PHE A 112 11.46 17.43 2.52
C PHE A 112 11.77 16.75 1.19
N GLY A 113 12.63 17.32 0.40
CA GLY A 113 13.00 16.83 -0.92
C GLY A 113 12.85 17.89 -2.00
N PRO A 114 12.91 17.51 -3.31
CA PRO A 114 13.02 16.12 -3.79
C PRO A 114 14.39 15.50 -3.48
N PHE A 115 14.42 14.16 -3.35
CA PHE A 115 15.64 13.37 -3.21
C PHE A 115 15.90 12.58 -4.49
N ALA A 116 17.19 12.39 -4.82
CA ALA A 116 17.60 11.67 -6.02
C ALA A 116 17.31 10.16 -5.96
N SER A 117 17.20 9.57 -4.75
CA SER A 117 16.93 8.14 -4.57
C SER A 117 16.14 7.87 -3.29
N TYR A 118 15.52 6.68 -3.23
CA TYR A 118 14.87 6.17 -2.03
C TYR A 118 15.81 6.15 -0.83
N GLU A 119 17.05 5.69 -1.02
CA GLU A 119 18.04 5.56 0.05
C GLU A 119 18.39 6.92 0.67
N SER A 120 18.39 7.99 -0.14
CA SER A 120 18.60 9.36 0.34
C SER A 120 17.40 9.86 1.15
N ALA A 121 16.19 9.59 0.67
CA ALA A 121 14.95 9.91 1.38
C ALA A 121 14.84 9.10 2.69
N GLN A 122 15.16 7.81 2.64
CA GLN A 122 15.10 6.92 3.81
C GLN A 122 16.06 7.37 4.92
N ARG A 123 17.31 7.69 4.60
CA ARG A 123 18.26 8.27 5.58
C ARG A 123 17.72 9.56 6.21
N LYS A 124 17.07 10.41 5.41
CA LYS A 124 16.44 11.64 5.94
C LYS A 124 15.28 11.30 6.87
N ALA A 125 14.43 10.35 6.49
CA ALA A 125 13.30 9.91 7.32
C ALA A 125 13.78 9.30 8.64
N GLU A 126 14.80 8.45 8.62
CA GLU A 126 15.41 7.86 9.81
C GLU A 126 15.95 8.93 10.76
N ASN A 127 16.75 9.88 10.26
CA ASN A 127 17.26 11.00 11.07
C ASN A 127 16.13 11.84 11.71
N LEU A 128 15.01 11.99 11.02
CA LEU A 128 13.84 12.70 11.56
C LEU A 128 13.12 11.85 12.61
N ARG A 129 12.98 10.53 12.41
CA ARG A 129 12.39 9.61 13.40
C ARG A 129 13.22 9.53 14.68
N GLU A 130 14.55 9.50 14.59
CA GLU A 130 15.46 9.58 15.74
C GLU A 130 15.26 10.86 16.57
N LYS A 131 14.77 11.93 15.95
CA LYS A 131 14.41 13.20 16.60
C LYS A 131 12.96 13.26 17.08
N GLY A 132 12.22 12.14 16.98
CA GLY A 132 10.84 12.00 17.44
C GLY A 132 9.77 12.44 16.44
N TYR A 133 10.11 12.66 15.15
CA TYR A 133 9.13 12.99 14.11
C TYR A 133 8.57 11.74 13.45
N GLU A 134 7.28 11.78 13.10
CA GLU A 134 6.62 10.71 12.33
C GLU A 134 6.89 10.87 10.83
N ALA A 135 8.15 10.67 10.45
CA ALA A 135 8.59 10.85 9.08
C ALA A 135 8.30 9.61 8.23
N GLN A 136 7.69 9.83 7.06
CA GLN A 136 7.38 8.79 6.09
C GLN A 136 7.99 9.12 4.74
N VAL A 137 8.52 8.11 4.04
CA VAL A 137 8.99 8.25 2.67
C VAL A 137 7.79 8.11 1.74
N ALA A 138 7.71 8.99 0.74
CA ALA A 138 6.66 9.01 -0.28
C ALA A 138 7.27 9.22 -1.67
N TYR A 139 6.54 8.79 -2.71
CA TYR A 139 6.97 8.95 -4.10
C TYR A 139 5.82 9.47 -4.98
N PRO A 140 5.41 10.75 -4.82
CA PRO A 140 4.36 11.33 -5.67
C PRO A 140 4.79 11.51 -7.14
N LYS A 141 6.00 11.98 -7.37
CA LYS A 141 6.73 12.08 -8.66
C LYS A 141 8.21 11.87 -8.44
N ASP A 142 8.70 12.39 -7.31
CA ASP A 142 10.08 12.29 -6.84
C ASP A 142 10.07 11.73 -5.42
N TRP A 143 11.20 11.26 -4.93
CA TRP A 143 11.32 10.81 -3.55
C TRP A 143 11.24 11.99 -2.60
N GLU A 144 10.35 11.91 -1.65
CA GLU A 144 10.09 12.93 -0.63
C GLU A 144 10.02 12.28 0.76
N VAL A 145 10.19 13.10 1.80
CA VAL A 145 9.87 12.71 3.18
C VAL A 145 8.81 13.66 3.72
N TRP A 146 7.74 13.07 4.24
CA TRP A 146 6.58 13.78 4.76
C TRP A 146 6.48 13.67 6.28
N ILE A 147 6.10 14.76 6.95
CA ILE A 147 5.78 14.83 8.38
C ILE A 147 4.42 15.51 8.53
N PRO A 148 3.51 15.01 9.41
CA PRO A 148 2.27 15.71 9.79
C PRO A 148 2.56 17.10 10.39
N VAL A 149 1.67 18.08 10.14
CA VAL A 149 1.83 19.48 10.61
C VAL A 149 1.46 19.63 12.08
N ASP A 150 0.68 18.71 12.64
CA ASP A 150 0.26 18.71 14.06
C ASP A 150 1.42 18.42 15.04
N GLN A 151 2.58 18.03 14.53
CA GLN A 151 3.79 17.84 15.32
C GLN A 151 4.54 19.17 15.51
N LYS A 152 5.32 19.25 16.60
CA LYS A 152 6.22 20.40 16.82
C LYS A 152 7.09 20.60 15.59
N LEU A 153 6.97 21.77 14.96
CA LEU A 153 7.72 22.09 13.75
C LEU A 153 9.22 21.87 13.97
N PRO A 154 9.90 21.19 13.04
CA PRO A 154 11.34 21.10 13.06
C PRO A 154 11.98 22.48 13.02
N ASP A 155 13.13 22.65 13.64
CA ASP A 155 13.91 23.90 13.58
C ASP A 155 14.02 24.34 12.10
N LYS A 156 13.94 25.66 11.84
CA LYS A 156 14.06 26.27 10.49
C LYS A 156 15.35 25.89 9.75
N LYS A 157 16.35 25.38 10.46
CA LYS A 157 17.54 24.73 9.86
C LYS A 157 17.24 23.53 8.99
N PHE A 158 16.08 22.88 9.18
CA PHE A 158 15.64 21.80 8.32
C PHE A 158 14.93 22.39 7.11
N ASN A 159 15.57 22.40 5.98
CA ASN A 159 14.99 22.88 4.71
C ASN A 159 13.78 22.02 4.32
N TYR A 160 12.57 22.50 4.57
CA TYR A 160 11.30 21.86 4.23
C TYR A 160 10.34 22.87 3.61
N LYS A 161 9.33 22.36 2.89
CA LYS A 161 8.21 23.14 2.36
C LYS A 161 6.93 22.73 3.08
N LEU A 162 6.06 23.68 3.34
CA LEU A 162 4.69 23.40 3.75
C LEU A 162 3.88 23.07 2.49
N PHE A 163 3.35 21.85 2.43
CA PHE A 163 2.34 21.48 1.46
C PHE A 163 0.97 21.68 2.07
N GLU A 164 0.15 22.47 1.39
CA GLU A 164 -1.23 22.75 1.77
C GLU A 164 -2.10 22.64 0.52
N LYS A 165 -3.12 21.78 0.57
CA LYS A 165 -4.08 21.64 -0.52
C LYS A 165 -5.47 21.34 0.01
N SER A 166 -6.46 22.03 -0.53
CA SER A 166 -7.87 21.77 -0.28
C SER A 166 -8.48 20.96 -1.42
N TYR A 167 -9.20 19.90 -1.07
CA TYR A 167 -9.89 19.03 -2.02
C TYR A 167 -11.40 19.15 -1.82
N ASP A 168 -12.11 19.49 -2.86
CA ASP A 168 -13.58 19.58 -2.90
C ASP A 168 -14.27 18.25 -3.24
N SER A 169 -13.48 17.25 -3.59
CA SER A 169 -13.95 15.96 -4.06
C SER A 169 -12.95 14.85 -3.74
N LYS A 170 -13.42 13.60 -3.81
CA LYS A 170 -12.60 12.40 -3.62
C LYS A 170 -12.92 11.35 -4.69
N ILE A 171 -11.94 10.49 -4.98
CA ILE A 171 -12.09 9.37 -5.91
C ILE A 171 -12.59 8.16 -5.15
N ILE A 172 -13.72 7.60 -5.63
CA ILE A 172 -14.35 6.42 -5.04
C ILE A 172 -14.54 5.36 -6.11
N PRO A 173 -14.14 4.09 -5.84
CA PRO A 173 -14.45 2.97 -6.70
C PRO A 173 -15.89 2.51 -6.54
N PHE A 174 -16.50 2.13 -7.63
CA PHE A 174 -17.81 1.53 -7.70
C PHE A 174 -17.75 0.21 -8.43
N LEU A 175 -18.32 -0.82 -7.86
CA LEU A 175 -18.67 -2.05 -8.57
C LEU A 175 -19.80 -1.73 -9.52
N VAL A 176 -19.59 -1.97 -10.82
CA VAL A 176 -20.56 -1.66 -11.87
C VAL A 176 -20.96 -2.93 -12.58
N ASN A 177 -22.28 -3.18 -12.65
CA ASN A 177 -22.90 -4.18 -13.49
C ASN A 177 -24.09 -3.54 -14.25
N GLU A 178 -24.81 -4.31 -15.06
CA GLU A 178 -25.90 -3.81 -15.89
C GLU A 178 -27.03 -3.14 -15.10
N TYR A 179 -27.20 -3.51 -13.82
CA TYR A 179 -28.37 -3.10 -13.00
C TYR A 179 -27.99 -2.22 -11.82
N SER A 180 -26.73 -2.12 -11.45
CA SER A 180 -26.34 -1.44 -10.21
C SER A 180 -24.96 -0.82 -10.24
N HIS A 181 -24.82 0.23 -9.44
CA HIS A 181 -23.54 0.88 -9.10
C HIS A 181 -23.37 0.86 -7.59
N GLN A 182 -22.58 -0.07 -7.08
CA GLN A 182 -22.36 -0.20 -5.64
C GLN A 182 -21.04 0.47 -5.24
N LYS A 183 -21.12 1.42 -4.32
CA LYS A 183 -19.94 2.08 -3.73
C LYS A 183 -19.11 1.06 -2.98
N LEU A 184 -17.78 1.07 -3.22
CA LEU A 184 -16.81 0.24 -2.53
C LEU A 184 -15.95 1.10 -1.60
N LEU A 185 -15.62 0.56 -0.42
CA LEU A 185 -14.61 1.13 0.47
C LEU A 185 -13.43 0.16 0.57
N GLY A 186 -12.23 0.71 0.59
CA GLY A 186 -10.99 -0.07 0.61
C GLY A 186 -10.54 -0.47 2.02
N PRO A 187 -9.64 -1.43 2.09
CA PRO A 187 -9.13 -2.19 0.95
C PRO A 187 -10.18 -3.14 0.39
N ILE A 188 -10.18 -3.30 -0.93
CA ILE A 188 -11.06 -4.23 -1.65
C ILE A 188 -10.21 -5.45 -2.01
N PHE A 189 -10.63 -6.63 -1.55
CA PHE A 189 -9.94 -7.88 -1.85
C PHE A 189 -10.62 -8.59 -3.02
N ILE A 190 -9.84 -9.00 -4.02
CA ILE A 190 -10.30 -9.71 -5.21
C ILE A 190 -9.49 -10.98 -5.34
N SER A 191 -10.15 -12.12 -5.47
CA SER A 191 -9.49 -13.43 -5.58
C SER A 191 -10.21 -14.37 -6.51
N SER A 192 -9.47 -15.39 -6.99
CA SER A 192 -9.98 -16.53 -7.75
C SER A 192 -9.14 -17.77 -7.45
N SER A 193 -9.65 -18.97 -7.75
CA SER A 193 -8.86 -20.19 -7.68
C SER A 193 -7.89 -20.33 -8.88
N GLU A 194 -8.18 -19.64 -10.00
CA GLU A 194 -7.32 -19.56 -11.18
C GLU A 194 -6.72 -18.16 -11.38
N GLU A 195 -5.85 -18.01 -12.36
CA GLU A 195 -5.26 -16.71 -12.73
C GLU A 195 -6.33 -15.73 -13.19
N ILE A 196 -6.15 -14.49 -12.77
CA ILE A 196 -7.04 -13.38 -13.10
C ILE A 196 -6.45 -12.61 -14.28
N ILE A 197 -7.28 -12.36 -15.29
CA ILE A 197 -6.92 -11.58 -16.47
C ILE A 197 -7.28 -10.12 -16.21
N ILE A 198 -6.30 -9.23 -16.36
CA ILE A 198 -6.46 -7.79 -16.21
C ILE A 198 -5.86 -7.14 -17.46
N ASP A 199 -6.66 -6.39 -18.22
CA ASP A 199 -6.26 -5.78 -19.50
C ASP A 199 -5.58 -6.76 -20.47
N GLY A 200 -6.11 -7.99 -20.55
CA GLY A 200 -5.62 -9.05 -21.45
C GLY A 200 -4.36 -9.78 -20.98
N ILE A 201 -3.82 -9.45 -19.81
CA ILE A 201 -2.64 -10.08 -19.22
C ILE A 201 -3.07 -11.00 -18.07
N ASN A 202 -2.59 -12.24 -18.07
CA ASN A 202 -2.78 -13.16 -16.95
C ASN A 202 -1.84 -12.76 -15.81
N TYR A 203 -2.42 -12.59 -14.63
CA TYR A 203 -1.70 -12.33 -13.39
C TYR A 203 -1.91 -13.47 -12.38
N GLY A 204 -1.54 -13.27 -11.14
CA GLY A 204 -1.82 -14.20 -10.05
C GLY A 204 -3.31 -14.22 -9.65
N LYS A 205 -3.56 -14.79 -8.49
CA LYS A 205 -4.92 -15.17 -8.03
C LYS A 205 -5.51 -14.24 -6.99
N LYS A 206 -4.73 -13.33 -6.40
CA LYS A 206 -5.14 -12.51 -5.26
C LYS A 206 -4.66 -11.07 -5.41
N PHE A 207 -5.59 -10.13 -5.20
CA PHE A 207 -5.34 -8.70 -5.33
C PHE A 207 -5.99 -7.92 -4.21
N TYR A 208 -5.36 -6.79 -3.88
CA TYR A 208 -5.99 -5.68 -3.18
C TYR A 208 -6.15 -4.49 -4.13
N LEU A 209 -7.24 -3.78 -3.99
CA LEU A 209 -7.38 -2.43 -4.50
C LEU A 209 -7.45 -1.51 -3.28
N ALA A 210 -6.40 -0.75 -3.05
CA ALA A 210 -6.23 0.07 -1.87
C ALA A 210 -6.05 1.55 -2.24
N LYS A 211 -6.44 2.43 -1.33
CA LYS A 211 -6.23 3.86 -1.45
C LYS A 211 -4.75 4.16 -1.19
N ASP A 212 -4.15 4.97 -2.04
CA ASP A 212 -2.78 5.45 -1.86
C ASP A 212 -2.72 6.77 -1.06
N ALA A 213 -1.51 7.25 -0.80
CA ALA A 213 -1.27 8.48 -0.06
C ALA A 213 -1.59 9.76 -0.84
N TYR A 214 -1.92 9.64 -2.13
CA TYR A 214 -2.13 10.77 -3.06
C TYR A 214 -3.61 11.05 -3.31
N GLY A 215 -4.50 10.22 -2.75
CA GLY A 215 -5.94 10.32 -2.91
C GLY A 215 -6.50 9.56 -4.10
N THR A 216 -5.66 8.75 -4.73
CA THR A 216 -6.00 7.83 -5.80
C THR A 216 -5.99 6.38 -5.29
N TRP A 217 -6.00 5.40 -6.18
CA TRP A 217 -6.07 4.00 -5.84
C TRP A 217 -4.95 3.22 -6.52
N THR A 218 -4.47 2.19 -5.86
CA THR A 218 -3.45 1.29 -6.39
C THR A 218 -3.97 -0.13 -6.43
N LEU A 219 -3.80 -0.79 -7.59
CA LEU A 219 -3.98 -2.24 -7.71
C LEU A 219 -2.72 -2.93 -7.25
N ILE A 220 -2.85 -3.77 -6.24
CA ILE A 220 -1.76 -4.46 -5.57
C ILE A 220 -1.94 -5.97 -5.74
N GLN A 221 -0.97 -6.65 -6.31
CA GLN A 221 -0.95 -8.11 -6.38
C GLN A 221 -0.38 -8.69 -5.08
N LYS A 222 -1.09 -9.64 -4.48
CA LYS A 222 -0.57 -10.49 -3.41
C LYS A 222 -0.01 -11.77 -4.02
N ILE A 223 1.30 -11.99 -3.87
CA ILE A 223 2.03 -13.09 -4.50
C ILE A 223 2.99 -13.74 -3.50
N GLN A 224 3.24 -15.03 -3.64
CA GLN A 224 4.31 -15.69 -2.89
C GLN A 224 5.67 -15.21 -3.37
N PHE A 225 6.62 -15.10 -2.46
CA PHE A 225 7.92 -14.50 -2.74
C PHE A 225 8.69 -15.21 -3.87
N ASP A 226 8.65 -16.55 -3.88
CA ASP A 226 9.31 -17.33 -4.93
C ASP A 226 8.66 -17.12 -6.31
N ASP A 227 7.34 -16.92 -6.37
CA ASP A 227 6.66 -16.60 -7.63
C ASP A 227 6.95 -15.18 -8.09
N TYR A 228 7.18 -14.24 -7.16
CA TYR A 228 7.69 -12.91 -7.49
C TYR A 228 9.05 -13.00 -8.19
N LEU A 229 9.99 -13.80 -7.67
CA LEU A 229 11.31 -13.96 -8.29
C LEU A 229 11.24 -14.57 -9.70
N LYS A 230 10.30 -15.50 -9.95
CA LYS A 230 10.05 -16.03 -11.30
C LYS A 230 9.60 -14.94 -12.29
N GLY A 231 8.94 -13.90 -11.79
CA GLY A 231 8.51 -12.75 -12.59
C GLY A 231 9.58 -11.66 -12.73
N VAL A 232 10.67 -11.72 -11.97
CA VAL A 232 11.77 -10.73 -12.00
C VAL A 232 12.96 -11.25 -12.82
N LEU A 233 13.46 -12.44 -12.50
CA LEU A 233 14.71 -12.97 -13.04
C LEU A 233 14.82 -12.94 -14.58
N PRO A 234 13.79 -13.35 -15.34
CA PRO A 234 13.88 -13.35 -16.81
C PRO A 234 14.03 -11.94 -17.41
N TYR A 235 13.60 -10.92 -16.68
CA TYR A 235 13.63 -9.52 -17.15
C TYR A 235 14.85 -8.74 -16.67
N GLU A 236 15.56 -9.23 -15.65
CA GLU A 236 16.80 -8.63 -15.16
C GLU A 236 18.03 -9.14 -15.94
N ILE A 237 18.16 -10.45 -16.18
CA ILE A 237 19.34 -11.03 -16.83
C ILE A 237 19.02 -11.90 -18.04
N GLY A 238 17.74 -12.05 -18.41
CA GLY A 238 17.29 -12.92 -19.50
C GLY A 238 17.08 -14.39 -19.09
N SER A 239 16.02 -14.99 -19.65
CA SER A 239 15.63 -16.37 -19.33
C SER A 239 16.62 -17.43 -19.82
N ASN A 240 17.47 -17.11 -20.80
CA ASN A 240 18.46 -18.00 -21.40
C ASN A 240 19.84 -17.91 -20.74
N SER A 241 19.98 -17.17 -19.66
CA SER A 241 21.25 -17.07 -18.92
C SER A 241 21.66 -18.42 -18.32
N PRO A 242 22.97 -18.68 -18.15
CA PRO A 242 23.44 -19.89 -17.50
C PRO A 242 22.79 -20.10 -16.13
N LEU A 243 22.53 -21.36 -15.77
CA LEU A 243 21.83 -21.72 -14.53
C LEU A 243 22.48 -21.09 -13.28
N GLU A 244 23.81 -21.10 -13.22
CA GLU A 244 24.53 -20.54 -12.08
C GLU A 244 24.39 -19.00 -11.99
N ALA A 245 24.30 -18.32 -13.14
CA ALA A 245 23.99 -16.88 -13.18
C ALA A 245 22.56 -16.62 -12.72
N LEU A 246 21.57 -17.44 -13.12
CA LEU A 246 20.19 -17.33 -12.64
C LEU A 246 20.08 -17.56 -11.13
N LYS A 247 20.82 -18.55 -10.58
CA LYS A 247 20.89 -18.78 -9.12
C LYS A 247 21.48 -17.59 -8.38
N ALA A 248 22.59 -17.05 -8.88
CA ALA A 248 23.23 -15.86 -8.27
C ALA A 248 22.29 -14.65 -8.31
N GLN A 249 21.64 -14.40 -9.45
CA GLN A 249 20.66 -13.31 -9.58
C GLN A 249 19.47 -13.50 -8.67
N ALA A 250 19.00 -14.75 -8.47
CA ALA A 250 17.90 -15.03 -7.54
C ALA A 250 18.25 -14.63 -6.10
N VAL A 251 19.47 -14.88 -5.66
CA VAL A 251 19.95 -14.46 -4.33
C VAL A 251 20.00 -12.93 -4.23
N ILE A 252 20.57 -12.27 -5.25
CA ILE A 252 20.66 -10.80 -5.30
C ILE A 252 19.25 -10.18 -5.29
N ALA A 253 18.37 -10.63 -6.19
CA ALA A 253 17.02 -10.10 -6.30
C ALA A 253 16.20 -10.32 -5.02
N ARG A 254 16.33 -11.49 -4.39
CA ARG A 254 15.71 -11.80 -3.10
C ARG A 254 16.17 -10.86 -2.00
N THR A 255 17.47 -10.72 -1.83
CA THR A 255 18.08 -9.87 -0.79
C THR A 255 17.66 -8.43 -0.98
N TRP A 256 17.74 -7.93 -2.22
CA TRP A 256 17.35 -6.57 -2.55
C TRP A 256 15.86 -6.31 -2.26
N ALA A 257 14.97 -7.23 -2.68
CA ALA A 257 13.54 -7.09 -2.49
C ALA A 257 13.15 -7.06 -1.01
N LEU A 258 13.75 -7.92 -0.19
CA LEU A 258 13.51 -7.93 1.26
C LEU A 258 14.02 -6.65 1.93
N TYR A 259 15.24 -6.22 1.58
CA TYR A 259 15.83 -5.00 2.12
C TYR A 259 15.02 -3.74 1.76
N ASN A 260 14.41 -3.72 0.58
CA ASN A 260 13.64 -2.59 0.07
C ASN A 260 12.12 -2.73 0.24
N SER A 261 11.65 -3.69 1.04
CA SER A 261 10.22 -3.98 1.20
C SER A 261 9.40 -2.86 1.84
N GLU A 262 10.05 -1.84 2.38
CA GLU A 262 9.38 -0.69 3.00
C GLU A 262 9.25 0.54 2.09
N ARG A 263 9.72 0.45 0.83
CA ARG A 263 9.75 1.61 -0.10
C ARG A 263 8.41 2.32 -0.26
N PHE A 264 7.33 1.55 -0.31
CA PHE A 264 5.99 2.06 -0.57
C PHE A 264 5.02 1.75 0.58
N ASN A 265 5.53 1.75 1.83
CA ASN A 265 4.70 1.52 3.02
C ASN A 265 3.52 2.49 3.12
N ILE A 266 3.74 3.76 2.75
CA ILE A 266 2.70 4.80 2.76
C ILE A 266 1.56 4.48 1.77
N ASP A 267 1.87 3.75 0.69
CA ASP A 267 0.95 3.35 -0.37
C ASP A 267 0.43 1.91 -0.21
N GLN A 268 0.73 1.27 0.94
CA GLN A 268 0.23 -0.04 1.34
C GLN A 268 0.72 -1.22 0.49
N TYR A 269 1.89 -1.11 -0.14
CA TYR A 269 2.54 -2.24 -0.82
C TYR A 269 4.07 -2.19 -0.63
N HIS A 270 4.76 -3.29 -0.96
CA HIS A 270 6.21 -3.40 -0.75
C HIS A 270 7.02 -2.79 -1.89
N LEU A 271 6.77 -3.23 -3.11
CA LEU A 271 7.54 -2.85 -4.30
C LEU A 271 6.65 -2.53 -5.49
N CYS A 272 7.15 -1.68 -6.38
CA CYS A 272 6.55 -1.39 -7.67
C CYS A 272 7.03 -2.38 -8.76
N THR A 273 6.59 -2.18 -10.01
CA THR A 273 6.89 -3.08 -11.14
C THR A 273 7.84 -2.45 -12.18
N ASN A 274 8.34 -1.26 -11.92
CA ASN A 274 9.18 -0.50 -12.84
C ASN A 274 10.63 -0.38 -12.33
N THR A 275 11.44 0.41 -13.02
CA THR A 275 12.87 0.62 -12.74
C THR A 275 13.18 1.30 -11.40
N GLN A 276 12.18 1.84 -10.69
CA GLN A 276 12.36 2.31 -9.31
C GLN A 276 12.49 1.14 -8.32
N CYS A 277 12.10 -0.06 -8.75
CA CYS A 277 12.23 -1.32 -8.01
C CYS A 277 12.97 -2.34 -8.88
N GLN A 278 12.38 -3.51 -9.05
CA GLN A 278 12.81 -4.54 -9.99
C GLN A 278 11.75 -4.69 -11.07
N VAL A 279 12.16 -4.86 -12.32
CA VAL A 279 11.21 -5.05 -13.41
C VAL A 279 10.47 -6.37 -13.22
N TYR A 280 9.22 -6.28 -12.80
CA TYR A 280 8.35 -7.43 -12.60
C TYR A 280 7.32 -7.55 -13.73
N LYS A 281 7.22 -8.74 -14.30
CA LYS A 281 6.09 -9.14 -15.16
C LYS A 281 5.60 -10.53 -14.73
N PRO A 282 4.29 -10.79 -14.84
CA PRO A 282 3.77 -12.11 -14.51
C PRO A 282 4.53 -13.19 -15.29
N PRO A 283 4.98 -14.27 -14.64
CA PRO A 283 5.64 -15.37 -15.33
C PRO A 283 4.69 -15.96 -16.35
N LYS A 284 5.13 -16.11 -17.60
CA LYS A 284 4.41 -16.87 -18.60
C LYS A 284 4.58 -18.35 -18.24
N LEU A 285 3.61 -18.93 -17.56
CA LEU A 285 3.58 -20.37 -17.34
C LEU A 285 3.43 -21.02 -18.71
N LYS A 286 4.50 -21.62 -19.22
CA LYS A 286 4.41 -22.59 -20.32
C LYS A 286 3.93 -23.88 -19.67
N TYR A 287 2.67 -24.24 -19.87
CA TYR A 287 2.15 -25.57 -19.62
C TYR A 287 2.60 -26.50 -20.75
#